data_dcd4a40f90e040a1d49c7415442cfa29
#
_entry.id   dcd4a40f90e040a1d49c7415442cfa29
#
_cell.length_a   1.000
_cell.length_b   1.000
_cell.length_c   1.000
_cell.angle_alpha   90.00
_cell.angle_beta   90.00
_cell.angle_gamma   90.00
#
_symmetry.space_group_name_H-M   'P 1'
#
loop_
_entity.id
_entity.type
_entity.pdbx_description
1 polymer ?
#
loop_
_entity_poly.entity_id
_entity_poly.type
_entity_poly.pdbx_seq_one_letter_code
_entity_poly.pdbx_strand_id
1 'polypeptide(L)'
;MELIQSFSVDHTRIVPGIFTSRIDRLGEYAVTTYDIRLRRPNIEPAIDILAMHSLEHLIATYLRNDSEWKDEVIYWGPMGCLTGFYLILKGNRAPRELYSLLLGAFKSVADAETVPGTAPENCGYCRMHNLELAKWYAADFAAYLEANAENSAIFEYPKAERLVTEDGQHFYDS
;
A
#
# COMPACT_ATOMS: atom_id res chain seq x y z
N MET A 1 -8.36 -25.90 5.79
CA MET A 1 -8.79 -24.48 5.91
C MET A 1 -8.51 -23.86 4.56
N GLU A 2 -9.49 -23.21 3.92
CA GLU A 2 -9.25 -22.54 2.64
C GLU A 2 -8.40 -21.28 2.86
N LEU A 3 -7.45 -21.02 1.95
CA LEU A 3 -6.64 -19.82 1.98
C LEU A 3 -7.49 -18.59 1.66
N ILE A 4 -7.31 -17.53 2.42
CA ILE A 4 -7.94 -16.24 2.11
C ILE A 4 -7.28 -15.62 0.87
N GLN A 5 -8.00 -14.73 0.18
CA GLN A 5 -7.57 -14.15 -1.10
C GLN A 5 -6.18 -13.49 -1.03
N SER A 6 -5.85 -12.83 0.09
CA SER A 6 -4.54 -12.19 0.28
C SER A 6 -3.36 -13.18 0.37
N PHE A 7 -3.62 -14.45 0.68
CA PHE A 7 -2.58 -15.50 0.71
C PHE A 7 -2.46 -16.26 -0.62
N SER A 8 -3.34 -15.99 -1.59
CA SER A 8 -3.30 -16.60 -2.92
C SER A 8 -2.38 -15.87 -3.90
N VAL A 9 -1.82 -14.73 -3.52
CA VAL A 9 -0.88 -13.96 -4.34
C VAL A 9 0.55 -14.43 -4.04
N ASP A 10 1.34 -14.69 -5.07
CA ASP A 10 2.75 -15.07 -4.90
C ASP A 10 3.60 -13.86 -4.45
N HIS A 11 3.85 -13.78 -3.14
CA HIS A 11 4.60 -12.70 -2.52
C HIS A 11 6.08 -12.66 -2.91
N THR A 12 6.63 -13.72 -3.48
CA THR A 12 8.04 -13.73 -3.96
C THR A 12 8.21 -12.99 -5.28
N ARG A 13 7.10 -12.73 -5.97
CA ARG A 13 7.09 -12.10 -7.31
C ARG A 13 6.48 -10.70 -7.32
N ILE A 14 5.86 -10.26 -6.23
CA ILE A 14 5.28 -8.90 -6.14
C ILE A 14 6.40 -7.87 -6.24
N VAL A 15 6.22 -6.89 -7.11
CA VAL A 15 7.06 -5.68 -7.21
C VAL A 15 6.39 -4.51 -6.46
N PRO A 16 7.11 -3.41 -6.17
CA PRO A 16 6.43 -2.20 -5.70
C PRO A 16 5.39 -1.71 -6.71
N GLY A 17 4.26 -1.20 -6.21
CA GLY A 17 3.17 -0.81 -7.11
C GLY A 17 1.83 -0.61 -6.40
N ILE A 18 0.78 -0.54 -7.20
CA ILE A 18 -0.60 -0.26 -6.81
C ILE A 18 -1.47 -1.40 -7.34
N PHE A 19 -2.06 -2.20 -6.47
CA PHE A 19 -2.80 -3.39 -6.89
C PHE A 19 -4.21 -3.42 -6.30
N THR A 20 -5.17 -3.96 -7.03
CA THR A 20 -6.46 -4.33 -6.45
C THR A 20 -6.30 -5.61 -5.62
N SER A 21 -6.40 -5.48 -4.29
CA SER A 21 -6.34 -6.63 -3.39
C SER A 21 -7.68 -7.35 -3.31
N ARG A 22 -8.78 -6.59 -3.11
CA ARG A 22 -10.12 -7.15 -2.98
C ARG A 22 -11.20 -6.13 -3.34
N ILE A 23 -12.31 -6.63 -3.88
CA ILE A 23 -13.52 -5.84 -4.11
C ILE A 23 -14.66 -6.50 -3.33
N ASP A 24 -15.21 -5.75 -2.37
CA ASP A 24 -16.38 -6.15 -1.60
C ASP A 24 -17.63 -5.47 -2.18
N ARG A 25 -18.70 -6.23 -2.43
CA ARG A 25 -19.97 -5.72 -2.91
C ARG A 25 -20.98 -5.68 -1.79
N LEU A 26 -21.57 -4.50 -1.55
CA LEU A 26 -22.55 -4.23 -0.50
C LEU A 26 -23.83 -3.71 -1.18
N GLY A 27 -24.64 -4.62 -1.70
CA GLY A 27 -25.80 -4.26 -2.55
C GLY A 27 -25.34 -3.62 -3.86
N GLU A 28 -25.77 -2.40 -4.12
CA GLU A 28 -25.39 -1.61 -5.30
C GLU A 28 -24.01 -0.94 -5.16
N TYR A 29 -23.45 -0.93 -3.96
CA TYR A 29 -22.17 -0.30 -3.68
C TYR A 29 -21.02 -1.28 -3.78
N ALA A 30 -19.85 -0.77 -4.08
CA ALA A 30 -18.59 -1.50 -4.01
C ALA A 30 -17.64 -0.77 -3.05
N VAL A 31 -16.79 -1.55 -2.38
CA VAL A 31 -15.66 -1.07 -1.60
C VAL A 31 -14.44 -1.84 -2.08
N THR A 32 -13.41 -1.11 -2.50
CA THR A 32 -12.19 -1.72 -3.01
C THR A 32 -11.03 -1.49 -2.05
N THR A 33 -10.36 -2.58 -1.70
CA THR A 33 -9.08 -2.56 -0.96
C THR A 33 -7.95 -2.66 -1.95
N TYR A 34 -7.08 -1.66 -1.92
CA TYR A 34 -5.85 -1.62 -2.72
C TYR A 34 -4.64 -1.94 -1.85
N ASP A 35 -3.72 -2.72 -2.41
CA ASP A 35 -2.39 -2.97 -1.89
C ASP A 35 -1.43 -1.94 -2.50
N ILE A 36 -0.92 -1.05 -1.68
CA ILE A 36 0.09 -0.07 -2.06
C ILE A 36 1.42 -0.60 -1.57
N ARG A 37 2.10 -1.32 -2.45
CA ARG A 37 3.32 -2.06 -2.12
C ARG A 37 4.55 -1.20 -2.33
N LEU A 38 5.29 -0.90 -1.26
CA LEU A 38 6.49 -0.07 -1.31
C LEU A 38 7.77 -0.89 -1.41
N ARG A 39 7.76 -2.12 -0.91
CA ARG A 39 8.92 -3.01 -0.84
C ARG A 39 8.61 -4.37 -1.44
N ARG A 40 9.60 -4.97 -2.08
CA ARG A 40 9.49 -6.36 -2.56
C ARG A 40 9.47 -7.32 -1.37
N PRO A 41 8.35 -8.02 -1.12
CA PRO A 41 8.25 -8.93 0.02
C PRO A 41 9.34 -10.00 -0.03
N ASN A 42 9.88 -10.34 1.13
CA ASN A 42 10.91 -11.38 1.32
C ASN A 42 12.25 -11.14 0.58
N ILE A 43 12.40 -10.03 -0.14
CA ILE A 43 13.60 -9.68 -0.92
C ILE A 43 14.26 -8.42 -0.35
N GLU A 44 13.47 -7.38 -0.11
CA GLU A 44 13.94 -6.12 0.47
C GLU A 44 13.65 -6.08 1.98
N PRO A 45 14.44 -5.34 2.76
CA PRO A 45 14.12 -5.09 4.15
C PRO A 45 12.73 -4.45 4.29
N ALA A 46 12.00 -4.83 5.33
CA ALA A 46 10.74 -4.18 5.70
C ALA A 46 10.98 -2.69 6.02
N ILE A 47 9.94 -1.88 5.86
CA ILE A 47 9.97 -0.46 6.21
C ILE A 47 10.15 -0.35 7.73
N ASP A 48 11.02 0.57 8.16
CA ASP A 48 11.17 0.89 9.58
C ASP A 48 9.83 1.33 10.19
N ILE A 49 9.50 0.81 11.36
CA ILE A 49 8.18 1.02 11.96
C ILE A 49 7.90 2.49 12.32
N LEU A 50 8.94 3.27 12.67
CA LEU A 50 8.79 4.70 12.96
C LEU A 50 8.49 5.48 11.68
N ALA A 51 9.13 5.10 10.57
CA ALA A 51 8.85 5.67 9.26
C ALA A 51 7.46 5.27 8.76
N MET A 52 7.07 4.01 8.97
CA MET A 52 5.76 3.49 8.59
C MET A 52 4.63 4.29 9.27
N HIS A 53 4.73 4.52 10.59
CA HIS A 53 3.76 5.30 11.34
C HIS A 53 3.73 6.78 10.89
N SER A 54 4.90 7.36 10.58
CA SER A 54 4.96 8.72 10.03
C SER A 54 4.32 8.82 8.66
N LEU A 55 4.56 7.85 7.76
CA LEU A 55 3.91 7.77 6.45
C LEU A 55 2.40 7.57 6.56
N GLU A 56 1.94 6.79 7.55
CA GLU A 56 0.51 6.65 7.82
C GLU A 56 -0.13 8.00 8.05
N HIS A 57 0.38 8.80 8.99
CA HIS A 57 -0.16 10.12 9.34
C HIS A 57 -0.08 11.13 8.18
N LEU A 58 1.08 11.22 7.53
CA LEU A 58 1.32 12.16 6.42
C LEU A 58 0.40 11.89 5.24
N ILE A 59 0.34 10.66 4.78
CA ILE A 59 -0.46 10.28 3.62
C ILE A 59 -1.95 10.26 3.94
N ALA A 60 -2.36 9.79 5.15
CA ALA A 60 -3.76 9.90 5.58
C ALA A 60 -4.25 11.36 5.54
N THR A 61 -3.41 12.30 6.00
CA THR A 61 -3.71 13.72 5.98
C THR A 61 -3.84 14.24 4.54
N TYR A 62 -2.91 13.88 3.66
CA TYR A 62 -2.98 14.25 2.25
C TYR A 62 -4.27 13.75 1.59
N LEU A 63 -4.54 12.44 1.67
CA LEU A 63 -5.69 11.81 1.03
C LEU A 63 -7.03 12.38 1.48
N ARG A 64 -7.16 12.73 2.77
CA ARG A 64 -8.40 13.27 3.35
C ARG A 64 -8.57 14.78 3.13
N ASN A 65 -7.56 15.47 2.61
CA ASN A 65 -7.63 16.88 2.20
C ASN A 65 -7.62 17.06 0.68
N ASP A 66 -7.45 15.98 -0.09
CA ASP A 66 -7.55 16.01 -1.55
C ASP A 66 -8.96 16.42 -1.99
N SER A 67 -9.07 17.33 -2.94
CA SER A 67 -10.35 17.90 -3.36
C SER A 67 -11.23 16.91 -4.12
N GLU A 68 -10.62 15.93 -4.79
CA GLU A 68 -11.32 14.95 -5.62
C GLU A 68 -11.62 13.66 -4.84
N TRP A 69 -10.67 13.18 -4.01
CA TRP A 69 -10.71 11.84 -3.44
C TRP A 69 -11.14 11.76 -1.98
N LYS A 70 -11.13 12.88 -1.23
CA LYS A 70 -11.39 12.90 0.23
C LYS A 70 -12.66 12.17 0.67
N ASP A 71 -13.73 12.27 -0.14
CA ASP A 71 -15.04 11.68 0.16
C ASP A 71 -15.12 10.18 -0.23
N GLU A 72 -14.17 9.70 -1.01
CA GLU A 72 -14.06 8.29 -1.39
C GLU A 72 -13.16 7.50 -0.42
N VAL A 73 -12.27 8.15 0.31
CA VAL A 73 -11.32 7.50 1.22
C VAL A 73 -12.02 6.97 2.46
N ILE A 74 -12.01 5.64 2.62
CA ILE A 74 -12.52 4.95 3.82
C ILE A 74 -11.39 4.74 4.82
N TYR A 75 -10.24 4.21 4.37
CA TYR A 75 -9.14 3.86 5.23
C TYR A 75 -7.80 3.94 4.51
N TRP A 76 -6.78 4.36 5.23
CA TRP A 76 -5.37 4.23 4.89
C TRP A 76 -4.64 3.72 6.13
N GLY A 77 -3.81 2.69 5.99
CA GLY A 77 -3.03 2.17 7.11
C GLY A 77 -2.03 1.09 6.70
N PRO A 78 -1.03 0.83 7.56
CA PRO A 78 0.06 -0.07 7.26
C PRO A 78 -0.36 -1.54 7.21
N MET A 79 0.36 -2.32 6.42
CA MET A 79 0.30 -3.77 6.47
C MET A 79 1.12 -4.30 7.64
N GLY A 80 0.66 -5.36 8.29
CA GLY A 80 1.38 -6.00 9.39
C GLY A 80 2.77 -6.55 9.01
N CYS A 81 3.01 -6.82 7.72
CA CYS A 81 4.33 -7.24 7.21
C CYS A 81 5.31 -6.07 6.95
N LEU A 82 4.87 -4.82 7.14
CA LEU A 82 5.67 -3.61 6.97
C LEU A 82 6.29 -3.44 5.57
N THR A 83 5.65 -3.95 4.53
CA THR A 83 6.13 -3.81 3.14
C THR A 83 5.26 -2.89 2.29
N GLY A 84 4.18 -2.35 2.85
CA GLY A 84 3.26 -1.45 2.17
C GLY A 84 2.08 -1.06 3.04
N PHE A 85 1.07 -0.48 2.39
CA PHE A 85 -0.14 0.04 3.01
C PHE A 85 -1.39 -0.51 2.33
N TYR A 86 -2.50 -0.53 3.05
CA TYR A 86 -3.81 -0.68 2.46
C TYR A 86 -4.49 0.67 2.30
N LEU A 87 -4.99 0.94 1.09
CA LEU A 87 -5.93 2.02 0.81
C LEU A 87 -7.29 1.40 0.53
N ILE A 88 -8.32 1.82 1.26
CA ILE A 88 -9.70 1.38 1.02
C ILE A 88 -10.50 2.57 0.52
N LEU A 89 -11.12 2.40 -0.65
CA LEU A 89 -11.95 3.42 -1.29
C LEU A 89 -13.37 2.92 -1.52
N LYS A 90 -14.30 3.85 -1.55
CA LYS A 90 -15.64 3.64 -2.11
C LYS A 90 -15.52 3.43 -3.63
N GLY A 91 -16.39 2.59 -4.17
CA GLY A 91 -16.41 2.32 -5.61
C GLY A 91 -15.40 1.25 -6.03
N ASN A 92 -15.23 1.14 -7.35
CA ASN A 92 -14.32 0.21 -8.00
C ASN A 92 -13.55 0.96 -9.09
N ARG A 93 -12.35 1.39 -8.77
CA ARG A 93 -11.43 2.09 -9.68
C ARG A 93 -10.33 1.14 -10.13
N ALA A 94 -9.86 1.31 -11.36
CA ALA A 94 -8.66 0.60 -11.78
C ALA A 94 -7.42 1.13 -11.02
N PRO A 95 -6.44 0.28 -10.65
CA PRO A 95 -5.23 0.73 -9.95
C PRO A 95 -4.51 1.90 -10.64
N ARG A 96 -4.51 1.93 -11.97
CA ARG A 96 -3.88 3.02 -12.76
C ARG A 96 -4.55 4.39 -12.53
N GLU A 97 -5.83 4.44 -12.21
CA GLU A 97 -6.54 5.71 -11.90
C GLU A 97 -6.03 6.34 -10.59
N LEU A 98 -5.46 5.54 -9.68
CA LEU A 98 -4.89 5.99 -8.41
C LEU A 98 -3.45 6.51 -8.53
N TYR A 99 -2.83 6.33 -9.70
CA TYR A 99 -1.41 6.65 -9.91
C TYR A 99 -1.07 8.09 -9.55
N SER A 100 -1.79 9.05 -10.11
CA SER A 100 -1.52 10.48 -9.87
C SER A 100 -1.78 10.90 -8.44
N LEU A 101 -2.85 10.38 -7.81
CA LEU A 101 -3.17 10.61 -6.40
C LEU A 101 -2.03 10.13 -5.50
N LEU A 102 -1.61 8.88 -5.67
CA LEU A 102 -0.59 8.27 -4.82
C LEU A 102 0.80 8.88 -5.08
N LEU A 103 1.15 9.11 -6.34
CA LEU A 103 2.41 9.81 -6.65
C LEU A 103 2.45 11.19 -6.00
N GLY A 104 1.35 11.96 -6.08
CA GLY A 104 1.22 13.27 -5.42
C GLY A 104 1.35 13.15 -3.90
N ALA A 105 0.68 12.16 -3.29
CA ALA A 105 0.72 11.92 -1.86
C ALA A 105 2.15 11.59 -1.37
N PHE A 106 2.86 10.69 -2.04
CA PHE A 106 4.23 10.35 -1.66
C PHE A 106 5.22 11.49 -1.92
N LYS A 107 5.03 12.27 -3.00
CA LYS A 107 5.85 13.48 -3.23
C LYS A 107 5.64 14.54 -2.18
N SER A 108 4.41 14.76 -1.72
CA SER A 108 4.10 15.76 -0.68
C SER A 108 4.80 15.50 0.66
N VAL A 109 5.19 14.26 0.92
CA VAL A 109 5.97 13.90 2.13
C VAL A 109 7.33 14.59 2.15
N ALA A 110 7.94 14.84 0.98
CA ALA A 110 9.24 15.53 0.89
C ALA A 110 9.18 16.95 1.45
N ASP A 111 8.06 17.63 1.28
CA ASP A 111 7.84 19.02 1.70
C ASP A 111 7.35 19.15 3.16
N ALA A 112 7.08 18.01 3.82
CA ALA A 112 6.59 18.03 5.19
C ALA A 112 7.66 18.53 6.17
N GLU A 113 7.32 19.51 7.00
CA GLU A 113 8.18 20.00 8.07
C GLU A 113 7.98 19.20 9.37
N THR A 114 6.78 18.68 9.57
CA THR A 114 6.38 17.92 10.76
C THR A 114 5.45 16.77 10.37
N VAL A 115 5.34 15.76 11.22
CA VAL A 115 4.31 14.72 11.09
C VAL A 115 3.02 15.25 11.75
N PRO A 116 1.88 15.33 11.02
CA PRO A 116 0.63 15.81 11.59
C PRO A 116 0.08 14.84 12.65
N GLY A 117 -0.67 15.36 13.63
CA GLY A 117 -1.40 14.54 14.60
C GLY A 117 -0.51 13.78 15.60
N THR A 118 0.72 14.26 15.88
CA THR A 118 1.66 13.61 16.81
C THR A 118 1.50 14.02 18.27
N ALA A 119 0.48 14.82 18.61
CA ALA A 119 0.17 15.11 19.99
C ALA A 119 -0.38 13.85 20.70
N PRO A 120 -0.11 13.67 22.01
CA PRO A 120 -0.61 12.49 22.74
C PRO A 120 -2.14 12.31 22.69
N GLU A 121 -2.87 13.39 22.51
CA GLU A 121 -4.34 13.41 22.39
C GLU A 121 -4.81 12.87 21.03
N ASN A 122 -3.95 12.89 20.03
CA ASN A 122 -4.30 12.54 18.63
C ASN A 122 -3.71 11.22 18.17
N CYS A 123 -2.65 10.75 18.83
CA CYS A 123 -1.90 9.56 18.42
C CYS A 123 -1.76 8.57 19.59
N GLY A 124 -2.08 7.31 19.30
CA GLY A 124 -1.98 6.24 20.30
C GLY A 124 -0.56 5.99 20.82
N TYR A 125 0.47 6.32 20.03
CA TYR A 125 1.86 6.27 20.47
C TYR A 125 2.71 7.37 19.77
N CYS A 126 2.55 8.59 20.21
CA CYS A 126 3.10 9.81 19.63
C CYS A 126 4.64 9.89 19.57
N ARG A 127 5.37 9.00 20.25
CA ARG A 127 6.84 8.93 20.23
C ARG A 127 7.39 8.05 19.11
N MET A 128 6.52 7.39 18.34
CA MET A 128 6.89 6.40 17.34
C MET A 128 6.87 6.97 15.94
N HIS A 129 7.62 8.06 15.71
CA HIS A 129 7.72 8.75 14.43
C HIS A 129 9.16 9.03 14.04
N ASN A 130 9.46 8.96 12.73
CA ASN A 130 10.72 9.38 12.13
C ASN A 130 10.43 10.02 10.75
N LEU A 131 10.37 11.36 10.73
CA LEU A 131 10.04 12.10 9.51
C LEU A 131 11.11 11.93 8.42
N GLU A 132 12.39 12.01 8.78
CA GLU A 132 13.47 11.93 7.80
C GLU A 132 13.51 10.58 7.10
N LEU A 133 13.30 9.51 7.86
CA LEU A 133 13.24 8.17 7.27
C LEU A 133 11.96 7.97 6.46
N ALA A 134 10.83 8.56 6.87
CA ALA A 134 9.59 8.58 6.10
C ALA A 134 9.77 9.29 4.75
N LYS A 135 10.46 10.44 4.74
CA LYS A 135 10.81 11.16 3.51
C LYS A 135 11.64 10.30 2.57
N TRP A 136 12.62 9.57 3.11
CA TRP A 136 13.45 8.69 2.31
C TRP A 136 12.62 7.58 1.62
N TYR A 137 11.78 6.87 2.38
CA TYR A 137 10.92 5.84 1.81
C TYR A 137 9.91 6.39 0.80
N ALA A 138 9.35 7.56 1.08
CA ALA A 138 8.40 8.21 0.19
C ALA A 138 9.06 8.61 -1.15
N ALA A 139 10.24 9.22 -1.09
CA ALA A 139 11.00 9.61 -2.27
C ALA A 139 11.41 8.39 -3.12
N ASP A 140 11.87 7.31 -2.48
CA ASP A 140 12.25 6.06 -3.14
C ASP A 140 11.06 5.45 -3.89
N PHE A 141 9.89 5.36 -3.24
CA PHE A 141 8.69 4.83 -3.87
C PHE A 141 8.15 5.74 -4.98
N ALA A 142 8.15 7.06 -4.78
CA ALA A 142 7.74 8.01 -5.83
C ALA A 142 8.63 7.90 -7.07
N ALA A 143 9.95 7.83 -6.89
CA ALA A 143 10.89 7.64 -7.99
C ALA A 143 10.68 6.30 -8.72
N TYR A 144 10.40 5.23 -7.97
CA TYR A 144 10.07 3.93 -8.55
C TYR A 144 8.79 3.99 -9.41
N LEU A 145 7.74 4.63 -8.90
CA LEU A 145 6.49 4.81 -9.66
C LEU A 145 6.72 5.60 -10.94
N GLU A 146 7.49 6.71 -10.89
CA GLU A 146 7.80 7.52 -12.07
C GLU A 146 8.60 6.74 -13.11
N ALA A 147 9.60 5.99 -12.68
CA ALA A 147 10.44 5.18 -13.59
C ALA A 147 9.66 4.03 -14.24
N ASN A 148 8.54 3.60 -13.66
CA ASN A 148 7.74 2.46 -14.10
C ASN A 148 6.31 2.83 -14.52
N ALA A 149 5.99 4.10 -14.76
CA ALA A 149 4.63 4.58 -15.02
C ALA A 149 3.91 3.83 -16.15
N GLU A 150 4.63 3.42 -17.19
CA GLU A 150 4.09 2.68 -18.34
C GLU A 150 4.14 1.15 -18.17
N ASN A 151 4.75 0.66 -17.10
CA ASN A 151 4.88 -0.77 -16.84
C ASN A 151 3.60 -1.31 -16.18
N SER A 152 2.86 -2.20 -16.86
CA SER A 152 1.65 -2.80 -16.31
C SER A 152 1.90 -3.64 -15.04
N ALA A 153 3.12 -4.14 -14.85
CA ALA A 153 3.48 -4.95 -13.69
C ALA A 153 3.36 -4.21 -12.35
N ILE A 154 3.33 -2.87 -12.36
CA ILE A 154 3.09 -2.10 -11.12
C ILE A 154 1.59 -1.92 -10.80
N PHE A 155 0.70 -2.39 -11.67
CA PHE A 155 -0.76 -2.28 -11.51
C PHE A 155 -1.48 -3.62 -11.48
N GLU A 156 -0.78 -4.70 -11.79
CA GLU A 156 -1.34 -6.04 -11.85
C GLU A 156 -0.51 -7.00 -10.99
N TYR A 157 -1.16 -7.75 -10.12
CA TYR A 157 -0.47 -8.81 -9.39
C TYR A 157 0.15 -9.83 -10.35
N PRO A 158 1.35 -10.33 -10.03
CA PRO A 158 1.91 -11.45 -10.78
C PRO A 158 0.93 -12.62 -10.75
N LYS A 159 0.64 -13.19 -11.92
CA LYS A 159 -0.17 -14.40 -12.00
C LYS A 159 0.59 -15.51 -11.26
N ALA A 160 -0.06 -16.11 -10.26
CA ALA A 160 0.48 -17.30 -9.63
C ALA A 160 0.59 -18.37 -10.71
N GLU A 161 1.80 -18.73 -11.09
CA GLU A 161 2.02 -20.01 -11.74
C GLU A 161 1.69 -21.04 -10.68
N ARG A 162 0.55 -21.71 -10.83
CA ARG A 162 0.27 -22.90 -10.01
C ARG A 162 1.38 -23.91 -10.33
N LEU A 163 2.35 -24.00 -9.45
CA LEU A 163 3.20 -25.20 -9.39
C LEU A 163 2.31 -26.35 -8.92
N VAL A 164 1.56 -26.90 -9.86
CA VAL A 164 0.89 -28.17 -9.67
C VAL A 164 1.98 -29.20 -9.91
N THR A 165 2.48 -29.80 -8.84
CA THR A 165 3.27 -31.03 -8.97
C THR A 165 2.40 -32.08 -9.64
N GLU A 166 2.98 -32.97 -10.46
CA GLU A 166 2.28 -34.02 -11.22
C GLU A 166 1.39 -34.94 -10.35
N ASP A 167 1.54 -34.90 -9.05
CA ASP A 167 0.83 -35.66 -8.01
C ASP A 167 -0.16 -34.82 -7.17
N GLY A 168 -0.39 -33.57 -7.47
CA GLY A 168 -1.44 -32.75 -6.83
C GLY A 168 -1.16 -32.35 -5.37
N GLN A 169 0.06 -32.49 -4.87
CA GLN A 169 0.45 -32.06 -3.53
C GLN A 169 0.95 -30.60 -3.53
N HIS A 170 0.39 -29.78 -2.62
CA HIS A 170 0.89 -28.45 -2.33
C HIS A 170 2.08 -28.54 -1.40
N PHE A 171 3.27 -28.19 -1.86
CA PHE A 171 4.42 -27.99 -0.97
C PHE A 171 4.31 -26.65 -0.25
N TYR A 172 4.08 -26.72 1.06
CA TYR A 172 4.55 -25.72 2.00
C TYR A 172 5.69 -26.37 2.77
N ASP A 173 6.92 -26.13 2.36
CA ASP A 173 8.06 -26.45 3.20
C ASP A 173 8.15 -25.41 4.31
N SER A 174 8.17 -25.90 5.54
CA SER A 174 8.29 -25.23 6.85
C SER A 174 9.61 -24.51 7.04
#